data_3cef9afc63b4099ec47b076089fae483
#
_entry.id   3cef9afc63b4099ec47b076089fae483
#
_cell.length_a   1.000
_cell.length_b   1.000
_cell.length_c   1.000
_cell.angle_alpha   90.00
_cell.angle_beta   90.00
_cell.angle_gamma   90.00
#
_symmetry.space_group_name_H-M   'P 1'
#
loop_
_entity.id
_entity.type
_entity.pdbx_description
1 polymer ?
#
loop_
_entity_poly.entity_id
_entity_poly.type
_entity_poly.pdbx_seq_one_letter_code
_entity_poly.pdbx_strand_id
1 'polypeptide(L)'
;VFMPDADVEILVDFKRNGPYTITPYIDAPGGTIALSHKTAYELETVKITAKPDRGYRVASLSCYHSQVTKTGENTWTFPMPKFNEEVHARFEAIVYPVSVSVETDLGGTARLDREGATIGQTVKLTCEPQEGYRVARITGVKNLVDNGDNTWSFVMDNEAVELKVLFLRENNPFLDVNETHFFHDSVLWAVEKGITAGLTADTFGPLAACNRAQVVTFLWRAAG
;
A
#
# COMPACT_ATOMS: atom_id res chain seq x y z
N VAL A 1 76.64 15.28 -12.25
CA VAL A 1 76.19 13.96 -12.76
C VAL A 1 76.95 13.72 -14.04
N PHE A 2 77.90 12.75 -14.02
CA PHE A 2 78.60 12.30 -15.25
C PHE A 2 77.61 11.45 -16.02
N MET A 3 77.30 11.87 -17.23
CA MET A 3 76.64 10.98 -18.20
C MET A 3 77.70 10.05 -18.84
N PRO A 4 77.50 8.74 -18.83
CA PRO A 4 78.39 7.83 -19.54
C PRO A 4 78.21 8.01 -21.04
N ASP A 5 79.29 7.74 -21.85
CA ASP A 5 79.34 7.81 -23.34
C ASP A 5 78.49 6.67 -24.01
N ALA A 6 77.47 6.13 -23.35
CA ALA A 6 76.60 5.09 -23.88
C ALA A 6 75.14 5.50 -23.71
N ASP A 7 74.29 5.03 -24.61
CA ASP A 7 72.87 5.23 -24.54
C ASP A 7 72.31 4.72 -23.17
N VAL A 8 71.65 5.56 -22.46
CA VAL A 8 70.98 5.22 -21.15
C VAL A 8 69.54 4.97 -21.42
N GLU A 9 69.12 3.74 -21.28
CA GLU A 9 67.73 3.36 -21.32
C GLU A 9 67.14 3.46 -19.88
N ILE A 10 66.12 4.31 -19.71
CA ILE A 10 65.40 4.43 -18.45
C ILE A 10 64.09 3.65 -18.56
N LEU A 11 64.00 2.49 -17.93
CA LEU A 11 62.80 1.71 -17.81
C LEU A 11 62.01 2.22 -16.60
N VAL A 12 60.82 2.71 -16.86
CA VAL A 12 59.88 3.15 -15.79
C VAL A 12 58.70 2.16 -15.75
N ASP A 13 58.59 1.45 -14.65
CA ASP A 13 57.47 0.56 -14.38
C ASP A 13 56.44 1.28 -13.49
N PHE A 14 55.22 1.44 -14.01
CA PHE A 14 54.11 2.03 -13.28
C PHE A 14 53.21 0.92 -12.73
N LYS A 15 53.09 0.85 -11.41
CA LYS A 15 52.11 -0.04 -10.75
C LYS A 15 50.87 0.74 -10.35
N ARG A 16 49.69 0.15 -10.63
CA ARG A 16 48.45 0.70 -10.14
C ARG A 16 48.38 0.55 -8.62
N ASN A 17 47.86 1.59 -7.97
CA ASN A 17 47.58 1.54 -6.49
C ASN A 17 46.42 0.61 -6.23
N GLY A 18 46.58 -0.33 -5.29
CA GLY A 18 45.57 -1.29 -4.87
C GLY A 18 45.96 -2.74 -5.27
N PRO A 19 44.97 -3.67 -5.38
CA PRO A 19 43.52 -3.42 -5.16
C PRO A 19 43.17 -3.18 -3.70
N TYR A 20 42.17 -2.34 -3.47
CA TYR A 20 41.61 -2.07 -2.15
C TYR A 20 40.30 -2.85 -1.95
N THR A 21 40.01 -3.27 -0.71
CA THR A 21 38.84 -4.06 -0.37
C THR A 21 37.60 -3.18 -0.17
N ILE A 22 36.44 -3.73 -0.56
CA ILE A 22 35.13 -3.09 -0.37
C ILE A 22 34.28 -3.98 0.53
N THR A 23 33.87 -3.44 1.68
CA THR A 23 33.09 -4.17 2.68
C THR A 23 31.65 -3.62 2.75
N PRO A 24 30.63 -4.43 2.41
CA PRO A 24 29.24 -4.00 2.53
C PRO A 24 28.72 -4.20 3.96
N TYR A 25 27.96 -3.21 4.44
CA TYR A 25 27.25 -3.24 5.73
C TYR A 25 25.75 -2.94 5.51
N ILE A 26 24.92 -3.64 6.24
CA ILE A 26 23.47 -3.40 6.33
C ILE A 26 23.18 -2.84 7.72
N ASP A 27 23.02 -1.53 7.83
CA ASP A 27 22.82 -0.82 9.11
C ASP A 27 21.39 -0.98 9.65
N ALA A 28 20.41 -1.22 8.75
CA ALA A 28 19.06 -1.58 9.13
C ALA A 28 18.49 -2.63 8.16
N PRO A 29 17.84 -3.69 8.66
CA PRO A 29 17.35 -4.79 7.85
C PRO A 29 16.23 -4.35 6.91
N GLY A 30 15.90 -5.19 5.93
CA GLY A 30 14.84 -4.95 4.95
C GLY A 30 15.33 -5.03 3.51
N GLY A 31 16.49 -5.64 3.27
CA GLY A 31 17.03 -5.88 1.94
C GLY A 31 18.49 -6.31 1.95
N THR A 32 19.06 -6.42 0.76
CA THR A 32 20.46 -6.77 0.54
C THR A 32 21.11 -5.82 -0.46
N ILE A 33 22.44 -5.76 -0.44
CA ILE A 33 23.22 -5.05 -1.48
C ILE A 33 24.21 -6.01 -2.14
N ALA A 34 24.41 -5.80 -3.43
CA ALA A 34 25.41 -6.49 -4.23
C ALA A 34 26.40 -5.47 -4.82
N LEU A 35 27.68 -5.80 -4.76
CA LEU A 35 28.76 -5.01 -5.31
C LEU A 35 29.24 -5.65 -6.61
N SER A 36 29.57 -4.85 -7.63
CA SER A 36 30.18 -5.36 -8.87
C SER A 36 31.56 -5.99 -8.63
N HIS A 37 32.27 -5.50 -7.61
CA HIS A 37 33.61 -5.96 -7.23
C HIS A 37 33.74 -6.01 -5.71
N LYS A 38 34.48 -6.98 -5.18
CA LYS A 38 34.88 -7.07 -3.77
C LYS A 38 36.19 -6.32 -3.51
N THR A 39 36.98 -6.12 -4.56
CA THR A 39 38.21 -5.33 -4.57
C THR A 39 38.28 -4.55 -5.86
N ALA A 40 38.82 -3.35 -5.84
CA ALA A 40 39.01 -2.51 -7.01
C ALA A 40 40.27 -1.66 -6.88
N TYR A 41 40.81 -1.22 -8.01
CA TYR A 41 41.93 -0.30 -8.04
C TYR A 41 41.46 1.14 -7.91
N GLU A 42 42.35 2.04 -7.48
CA GLU A 42 42.05 3.48 -7.36
C GLU A 42 41.41 4.01 -8.68
N LEU A 43 40.36 4.85 -8.54
CA LEU A 43 39.54 5.45 -9.60
C LEU A 43 38.71 4.45 -10.43
N GLU A 44 38.77 3.17 -10.16
CA GLU A 44 37.89 2.20 -10.80
C GLU A 44 36.46 2.38 -10.33
N THR A 45 35.50 2.37 -11.28
CA THR A 45 34.09 2.55 -10.94
C THR A 45 33.49 1.27 -10.36
N VAL A 46 32.98 1.36 -9.16
CA VAL A 46 32.26 0.28 -8.48
C VAL A 46 30.77 0.55 -8.54
N LYS A 47 30.00 -0.47 -8.94
CA LYS A 47 28.55 -0.43 -8.97
C LYS A 47 27.98 -1.13 -7.74
N ILE A 48 27.02 -0.48 -7.10
CA ILE A 48 26.21 -1.03 -6.01
C ILE A 48 24.79 -1.25 -6.51
N THR A 49 24.24 -2.44 -6.28
CA THR A 49 22.84 -2.75 -6.56
C THR A 49 22.17 -3.14 -5.24
N ALA A 50 21.16 -2.40 -4.84
CA ALA A 50 20.33 -2.74 -3.69
C ALA A 50 19.12 -3.58 -4.15
N LYS A 51 18.73 -4.52 -3.30
CA LYS A 51 17.51 -5.33 -3.47
C LYS A 51 16.71 -5.23 -2.19
N PRO A 52 15.79 -4.24 -2.07
CA PRO A 52 14.87 -4.17 -0.95
C PRO A 52 13.97 -5.40 -0.89
N ASP A 53 13.63 -5.82 0.32
CA ASP A 53 12.61 -6.83 0.57
C ASP A 53 11.21 -6.25 0.28
N ARG A 54 10.22 -7.13 0.16
CA ARG A 54 8.83 -6.71 -0.05
C ARG A 54 8.37 -5.79 1.08
N GLY A 55 7.88 -4.60 0.72
CA GLY A 55 7.45 -3.58 1.68
C GLY A 55 8.57 -2.73 2.26
N TYR A 56 9.77 -2.81 1.70
CA TYR A 56 10.91 -1.98 2.09
C TYR A 56 11.41 -1.15 0.91
N ARG A 57 12.10 -0.08 1.23
CA ARG A 57 12.85 0.75 0.28
C ARG A 57 14.23 1.08 0.84
N VAL A 58 15.14 1.50 -0.02
CA VAL A 58 16.43 2.04 0.44
C VAL A 58 16.19 3.41 1.05
N ALA A 59 16.45 3.53 2.34
CA ALA A 59 16.37 4.79 3.08
C ALA A 59 17.63 5.64 2.86
N SER A 60 18.81 5.01 2.94
CA SER A 60 20.08 5.65 2.64
C SER A 60 21.11 4.64 2.13
N LEU A 61 22.04 5.14 1.32
CA LEU A 61 23.21 4.40 0.87
C LEU A 61 24.39 5.37 0.84
N SER A 62 25.50 5.00 1.48
CA SER A 62 26.70 5.83 1.59
C SER A 62 27.96 4.98 1.56
N CYS A 63 29.05 5.60 1.17
CA CYS A 63 30.41 5.09 1.35
C CYS A 63 31.14 5.94 2.40
N TYR A 64 32.11 5.33 3.07
CA TYR A 64 32.83 6.03 4.13
C TYR A 64 33.77 7.12 3.59
N HIS A 65 34.48 6.83 2.50
CA HIS A 65 35.45 7.76 1.90
C HIS A 65 34.98 8.38 0.57
N SER A 66 34.02 7.75 -0.11
CA SER A 66 33.63 8.11 -1.48
C SER A 66 32.22 8.65 -1.54
N GLN A 67 32.01 9.61 -2.44
CA GLN A 67 30.67 10.07 -2.74
C GLN A 67 29.97 9.09 -3.70
N VAL A 68 28.77 8.62 -3.33
CA VAL A 68 27.96 7.76 -4.18
C VAL A 68 27.06 8.57 -5.11
N THR A 69 26.96 8.14 -6.35
CA THR A 69 26.09 8.73 -7.36
C THR A 69 24.99 7.74 -7.71
N LYS A 70 23.72 8.16 -7.55
CA LYS A 70 22.58 7.34 -7.94
C LYS A 70 22.45 7.29 -9.46
N THR A 71 22.46 6.08 -10.05
CA THR A 71 22.40 5.85 -11.50
C THR A 71 21.12 5.16 -11.95
N GLY A 72 20.29 4.71 -11.02
CA GLY A 72 19.00 4.06 -11.27
C GLY A 72 18.18 3.95 -10.01
N GLU A 73 16.99 3.32 -10.08
CA GLU A 73 16.08 3.22 -8.95
C GLU A 73 16.75 2.63 -7.71
N ASN A 74 17.41 1.48 -7.87
CA ASN A 74 18.14 0.77 -6.81
C ASN A 74 19.60 0.54 -7.17
N THR A 75 20.23 1.51 -7.85
CA THR A 75 21.58 1.38 -8.38
C THR A 75 22.39 2.65 -8.13
N TRP A 76 23.60 2.48 -7.66
CA TRP A 76 24.56 3.57 -7.40
C TRP A 76 25.94 3.18 -7.92
N THR A 77 26.78 4.18 -8.11
CA THR A 77 28.20 4.01 -8.44
C THR A 77 29.04 4.94 -7.59
N PHE A 78 30.30 4.54 -7.37
CA PHE A 78 31.32 5.40 -6.79
C PHE A 78 32.67 5.08 -7.40
N PRO A 79 33.61 6.07 -7.49
CA PRO A 79 35.00 5.81 -7.84
C PRO A 79 35.74 5.25 -6.64
N MET A 80 36.51 4.17 -6.82
CA MET A 80 37.27 3.56 -5.72
C MET A 80 38.34 4.53 -5.21
N PRO A 81 38.36 4.82 -3.89
CA PRO A 81 39.39 5.65 -3.28
C PRO A 81 40.69 4.86 -3.14
N LYS A 82 41.78 5.55 -2.74
CA LYS A 82 43.06 4.93 -2.40
C LYS A 82 43.12 4.30 -1.01
N PHE A 83 41.97 3.80 -0.53
CA PHE A 83 41.80 3.14 0.76
C PHE A 83 40.76 2.04 0.62
N ASN A 84 40.74 1.12 1.58
CA ASN A 84 39.59 0.21 1.73
C ASN A 84 38.33 1.01 1.95
N GLU A 85 37.22 0.58 1.34
CA GLU A 85 35.97 1.30 1.39
C GLU A 85 34.90 0.49 2.11
N GLU A 86 34.04 1.19 2.85
CA GLU A 86 32.87 0.64 3.51
C GLU A 86 31.61 1.19 2.85
N VAL A 87 30.72 0.29 2.46
CA VAL A 87 29.45 0.64 1.83
C VAL A 87 28.33 0.35 2.84
N HIS A 88 27.66 1.39 3.30
CA HIS A 88 26.59 1.34 4.26
C HIS A 88 25.25 1.49 3.57
N ALA A 89 24.33 0.54 3.79
CA ALA A 89 22.96 0.60 3.31
C ALA A 89 21.97 0.48 4.45
N ARG A 90 20.97 1.33 4.44
CA ARG A 90 19.85 1.30 5.38
C ARG A 90 18.56 1.14 4.60
N PHE A 91 17.76 0.17 5.00
CA PHE A 91 16.42 -0.03 4.48
C PHE A 91 15.39 0.45 5.50
N GLU A 92 14.23 0.87 5.01
CA GLU A 92 13.10 1.25 5.85
C GLU A 92 11.82 0.65 5.30
N ALA A 93 10.89 0.31 6.20
CA ALA A 93 9.58 -0.18 5.81
C ALA A 93 8.76 0.93 5.16
N ILE A 94 8.06 0.60 4.08
CA ILE A 94 7.13 1.51 3.41
C ILE A 94 5.84 1.55 4.21
N VAL A 95 5.42 2.76 4.60
CA VAL A 95 4.11 2.98 5.20
C VAL A 95 3.12 3.27 4.08
N TYR A 96 2.10 2.43 3.96
CA TYR A 96 1.01 2.58 3.00
C TYR A 96 -0.15 3.32 3.69
N PRO A 97 -0.74 4.35 3.06
CA PRO A 97 -1.83 5.09 3.65
C PRO A 97 -3.10 4.24 3.75
N VAL A 98 -3.86 4.49 4.81
CA VAL A 98 -5.17 3.89 5.05
C VAL A 98 -6.14 5.01 5.35
N SER A 99 -7.29 5.00 4.69
CA SER A 99 -8.37 5.95 4.90
C SER A 99 -9.71 5.25 4.99
N VAL A 100 -10.68 5.92 5.61
CA VAL A 100 -12.07 5.48 5.67
C VAL A 100 -13.00 6.64 5.34
N SER A 101 -14.04 6.35 4.59
CA SER A 101 -15.14 7.26 4.30
C SER A 101 -16.48 6.57 4.57
N VAL A 102 -17.50 7.36 4.86
CA VAL A 102 -18.88 6.90 4.95
C VAL A 102 -19.58 7.23 3.65
N GLU A 103 -20.29 6.27 3.05
CA GLU A 103 -20.93 6.44 1.73
C GLU A 103 -22.06 7.48 1.74
N THR A 104 -22.67 7.71 2.92
CA THR A 104 -23.70 8.71 3.13
C THR A 104 -23.39 9.47 4.44
N ASP A 105 -23.69 10.76 4.51
CA ASP A 105 -23.49 11.57 5.73
C ASP A 105 -24.45 11.22 6.87
N LEU A 106 -25.21 10.14 6.72
CA LEU A 106 -26.25 9.69 7.65
C LEU A 106 -25.92 8.32 8.23
N GLY A 107 -26.41 8.07 9.42
CA GLY A 107 -26.47 6.75 10.01
C GLY A 107 -25.31 6.34 10.91
N GLY A 108 -24.23 7.09 10.96
CA GLY A 108 -23.11 6.77 11.84
C GLY A 108 -21.78 7.38 11.45
N THR A 109 -20.76 7.05 12.22
CA THR A 109 -19.37 7.43 11.95
C THR A 109 -18.45 6.21 11.88
N ALA A 110 -17.34 6.35 11.16
CA ALA A 110 -16.33 5.31 11.06
C ALA A 110 -14.93 5.92 11.25
N ARG A 111 -14.08 5.22 11.98
CA ARG A 111 -12.71 5.67 12.26
C ARG A 111 -11.74 4.52 12.26
N LEU A 112 -10.50 4.82 11.88
CA LEU A 112 -9.37 3.91 11.92
C LEU A 112 -8.52 4.18 13.16
N ASP A 113 -7.81 3.17 13.64
CA ASP A 113 -6.83 3.30 14.72
C ASP A 113 -5.53 3.99 14.24
N ARG A 114 -5.31 4.06 12.92
CA ARG A 114 -4.14 4.69 12.26
C ARG A 114 -4.41 5.10 10.82
N GLU A 115 -3.66 6.07 10.32
CA GLU A 115 -3.76 6.58 8.94
C GLU A 115 -2.76 5.94 7.97
N GLY A 116 -1.93 5.03 8.46
CA GLY A 116 -0.98 4.28 7.65
C GLY A 116 -0.39 3.09 8.39
N ALA A 117 -0.01 2.06 7.64
CA ALA A 117 0.57 0.85 8.18
C ALA A 117 1.59 0.24 7.22
N THR A 118 2.52 -0.54 7.76
CA THR A 118 3.47 -1.35 6.99
C THR A 118 2.87 -2.73 6.71
N ILE A 119 3.43 -3.45 5.73
CA ILE A 119 3.00 -4.82 5.42
C ILE A 119 3.01 -5.69 6.69
N GLY A 120 1.93 -6.45 6.87
CA GLY A 120 1.75 -7.38 8.00
C GLY A 120 1.21 -6.73 9.26
N GLN A 121 1.13 -5.41 9.36
CA GLN A 121 0.48 -4.74 10.49
C GLN A 121 -1.03 -4.86 10.40
N THR A 122 -1.66 -5.08 11.54
CA THR A 122 -3.12 -5.08 11.66
C THR A 122 -3.63 -3.64 11.82
N VAL A 123 -4.66 -3.30 11.06
CA VAL A 123 -5.40 -2.03 11.15
C VAL A 123 -6.79 -2.34 11.68
N LYS A 124 -7.26 -1.53 12.61
CA LYS A 124 -8.59 -1.65 13.23
C LYS A 124 -9.51 -0.53 12.75
N LEU A 125 -10.68 -0.93 12.24
CA LEU A 125 -11.81 -0.07 11.93
C LEU A 125 -12.81 -0.15 13.10
N THR A 126 -13.30 0.99 13.56
CA THR A 126 -14.42 1.11 14.51
C THR A 126 -15.51 1.90 13.84
N CYS A 127 -16.73 1.35 13.85
CA CYS A 127 -17.92 2.05 13.38
C CYS A 127 -18.83 2.36 14.58
N GLU A 128 -19.44 3.52 14.57
CA GLU A 128 -20.39 3.97 15.60
C GLU A 128 -21.73 4.28 14.92
N PRO A 129 -22.62 3.26 14.74
CA PRO A 129 -23.95 3.50 14.19
C PRO A 129 -24.76 4.42 15.10
N GLN A 130 -25.55 5.31 14.51
CA GLN A 130 -26.57 6.06 15.24
C GLN A 130 -27.73 5.13 15.66
N GLU A 131 -28.53 5.57 16.60
CA GLU A 131 -29.72 4.83 17.05
C GLU A 131 -30.67 4.50 15.88
N GLY A 132 -31.03 3.23 15.74
CA GLY A 132 -31.86 2.72 14.64
C GLY A 132 -31.12 2.44 13.35
N TYR A 133 -29.77 2.51 13.37
CA TYR A 133 -28.92 2.19 12.23
C TYR A 133 -27.98 1.03 12.51
N ARG A 134 -27.55 0.36 11.45
CA ARG A 134 -26.55 -0.71 11.49
C ARG A 134 -25.48 -0.48 10.42
N VAL A 135 -24.32 -1.06 10.61
CA VAL A 135 -23.34 -1.20 9.54
C VAL A 135 -23.88 -2.23 8.55
N ALA A 136 -24.16 -1.78 7.33
CA ALA A 136 -24.73 -2.63 6.29
C ALA A 136 -23.67 -3.24 5.38
N ARG A 137 -22.62 -2.47 5.08
CA ARG A 137 -21.55 -2.92 4.19
C ARG A 137 -20.27 -2.16 4.47
N ILE A 138 -19.14 -2.89 4.38
CA ILE A 138 -17.79 -2.32 4.36
C ILE A 138 -17.09 -2.86 3.11
N THR A 139 -16.46 -1.97 2.34
CA THR A 139 -15.71 -2.31 1.14
C THR A 139 -14.33 -1.66 1.15
N GLY A 140 -13.44 -2.03 0.22
CA GLY A 140 -12.10 -1.45 0.06
C GLY A 140 -10.96 -2.38 0.47
N VAL A 141 -11.24 -3.49 1.15
CA VAL A 141 -10.24 -4.50 1.51
C VAL A 141 -10.81 -5.92 1.39
N LYS A 142 -9.97 -6.90 1.05
CA LYS A 142 -10.42 -8.27 0.76
C LYS A 142 -10.57 -9.15 2.00
N ASN A 143 -9.73 -9.01 3.00
CA ASN A 143 -9.64 -9.90 4.14
C ASN A 143 -10.07 -9.18 5.44
N LEU A 144 -11.24 -8.56 5.40
CA LEU A 144 -11.81 -7.90 6.55
C LEU A 144 -12.38 -8.94 7.52
N VAL A 145 -11.95 -8.89 8.77
CA VAL A 145 -12.42 -9.78 9.85
C VAL A 145 -13.34 -8.97 10.75
N ASP A 146 -14.56 -9.46 10.96
CA ASP A 146 -15.48 -8.92 11.95
C ASP A 146 -15.04 -9.40 13.34
N ASN A 147 -14.78 -8.45 14.24
CA ASN A 147 -14.35 -8.74 15.61
C ASN A 147 -15.53 -8.68 16.61
N GLY A 148 -16.74 -8.36 16.13
CA GLY A 148 -17.88 -8.02 16.96
C GLY A 148 -17.85 -6.56 17.45
N ASP A 149 -18.91 -6.14 18.15
CA ASP A 149 -19.05 -4.80 18.75
C ASP A 149 -18.79 -3.64 17.78
N ASN A 150 -19.23 -3.78 16.52
CA ASN A 150 -19.01 -2.81 15.45
C ASN A 150 -17.54 -2.49 15.21
N THR A 151 -16.67 -3.46 15.37
CA THR A 151 -15.25 -3.33 15.05
C THR A 151 -14.80 -4.40 14.06
N TRP A 152 -13.92 -4.01 13.15
CA TRP A 152 -13.32 -4.89 12.14
C TRP A 152 -11.81 -4.71 12.14
N SER A 153 -11.13 -5.72 11.62
CA SER A 153 -9.68 -5.65 11.43
C SER A 153 -9.26 -6.28 10.11
N PHE A 154 -8.14 -5.82 9.57
CA PHE A 154 -7.49 -6.41 8.42
C PHE A 154 -5.98 -6.28 8.54
N VAL A 155 -5.24 -7.13 7.82
CA VAL A 155 -3.79 -7.08 7.77
C VAL A 155 -3.39 -6.30 6.51
N MET A 156 -2.51 -5.32 6.69
CA MET A 156 -2.02 -4.47 5.62
C MET A 156 -1.17 -5.23 4.62
N ASP A 157 -1.44 -5.03 3.35
CA ASP A 157 -0.62 -5.50 2.23
C ASP A 157 0.21 -4.33 1.64
N ASN A 158 0.73 -4.47 0.43
CA ASN A 158 1.67 -3.55 -0.23
C ASN A 158 0.97 -2.47 -1.08
N GLU A 159 -0.22 -2.05 -0.69
CA GLU A 159 -1.00 -1.02 -1.38
C GLU A 159 -1.75 -0.12 -0.40
N ALA A 160 -2.10 1.08 -0.85
CA ALA A 160 -2.98 1.97 -0.10
C ALA A 160 -4.38 1.35 0.02
N VAL A 161 -5.04 1.56 1.17
CA VAL A 161 -6.39 1.07 1.43
C VAL A 161 -7.33 2.24 1.67
N GLU A 162 -8.43 2.28 0.91
CA GLU A 162 -9.54 3.18 1.12
C GLU A 162 -10.80 2.36 1.46
N LEU A 163 -11.21 2.42 2.73
CA LEU A 163 -12.42 1.75 3.18
C LEU A 163 -13.65 2.65 2.96
N LYS A 164 -14.76 2.03 2.57
CA LYS A 164 -16.06 2.69 2.46
C LYS A 164 -17.06 1.94 3.33
N VAL A 165 -17.74 2.68 4.19
CA VAL A 165 -18.74 2.15 5.13
C VAL A 165 -20.10 2.68 4.74
N LEU A 166 -21.07 1.78 4.61
CA LEU A 166 -22.47 2.09 4.41
C LEU A 166 -23.24 1.77 5.69
N PHE A 167 -23.92 2.79 6.23
CA PHE A 167 -24.91 2.63 7.29
C PHE A 167 -26.31 2.62 6.66
N LEU A 168 -27.17 1.74 7.15
CA LEU A 168 -28.59 1.70 6.78
C LEU A 168 -29.44 1.59 8.04
N ARG A 169 -30.69 2.04 7.96
CA ARG A 169 -31.67 1.79 9.02
C ARG A 169 -31.84 0.29 9.26
N GLU A 170 -32.07 -0.11 10.49
CA GLU A 170 -32.22 -1.52 10.87
C GLU A 170 -33.36 -2.20 10.10
N ASN A 171 -34.44 -1.47 9.77
CA ASN A 171 -35.60 -1.95 9.02
C ASN A 171 -35.37 -1.97 7.48
N ASN A 172 -34.23 -1.46 6.97
CA ASN A 172 -33.91 -1.47 5.55
C ASN A 172 -33.04 -2.68 5.19
N PRO A 173 -33.56 -3.69 4.48
CA PRO A 173 -32.77 -4.83 4.04
C PRO A 173 -31.89 -4.55 2.82
N PHE A 174 -32.18 -3.50 2.03
CA PHE A 174 -31.61 -3.33 0.69
C PHE A 174 -30.39 -2.41 0.68
N LEU A 175 -29.28 -2.91 0.12
CA LEU A 175 -28.03 -2.17 -0.01
C LEU A 175 -28.06 -1.09 -1.11
N ASP A 176 -28.99 -1.21 -2.06
CA ASP A 176 -29.18 -0.29 -3.20
C ASP A 176 -30.32 0.73 -2.97
N VAL A 177 -30.87 0.79 -1.77
CA VAL A 177 -31.90 1.77 -1.35
C VAL A 177 -31.42 2.45 -0.09
N ASN A 178 -30.91 3.66 -0.18
CA ASN A 178 -30.49 4.45 0.97
C ASN A 178 -31.40 5.68 1.18
N GLU A 179 -31.29 6.34 2.31
CA GLU A 179 -32.17 7.46 2.70
C GLU A 179 -32.10 8.69 1.80
N THR A 180 -31.04 8.84 1.01
CA THR A 180 -30.94 9.96 0.07
C THR A 180 -31.76 9.74 -1.20
N HIS A 181 -32.25 8.51 -1.42
CA HIS A 181 -33.11 8.21 -2.56
C HIS A 181 -34.54 8.69 -2.30
N PHE A 182 -35.10 9.44 -3.26
CA PHE A 182 -36.48 9.97 -3.17
C PHE A 182 -37.54 8.88 -3.01
N PHE A 183 -37.24 7.65 -3.42
CA PHE A 183 -38.14 6.48 -3.34
C PHE A 183 -37.93 5.64 -2.07
N HIS A 184 -36.98 5.98 -1.19
CA HIS A 184 -36.60 5.19 0.00
C HIS A 184 -37.82 4.79 0.85
N ASP A 185 -38.57 5.77 1.35
CA ASP A 185 -39.70 5.51 2.25
C ASP A 185 -40.82 4.72 1.54
N SER A 186 -41.04 5.00 0.26
CA SER A 186 -42.04 4.28 -0.54
C SER A 186 -41.69 2.82 -0.73
N VAL A 187 -40.37 2.51 -0.91
CA VAL A 187 -39.88 1.15 -1.03
C VAL A 187 -40.05 0.40 0.28
N LEU A 188 -39.62 0.98 1.40
CA LEU A 188 -39.73 0.34 2.71
C LEU A 188 -41.19 0.10 3.08
N TRP A 189 -42.07 1.07 2.84
CA TRP A 189 -43.52 0.91 3.03
C TRP A 189 -44.08 -0.24 2.17
N ALA A 190 -43.73 -0.32 0.91
CA ALA A 190 -44.22 -1.36 0.00
C ALA A 190 -43.75 -2.76 0.42
N VAL A 191 -42.53 -2.88 0.94
CA VAL A 191 -41.99 -4.13 1.49
C VAL A 191 -42.71 -4.50 2.79
N GLU A 192 -42.88 -3.55 3.73
CA GLU A 192 -43.62 -3.75 4.97
C GLU A 192 -45.07 -4.23 4.75
N LYS A 193 -45.73 -3.66 3.73
CA LYS A 193 -47.10 -4.08 3.34
C LYS A 193 -47.12 -5.35 2.48
N GLY A 194 -45.98 -5.98 2.20
CA GLY A 194 -45.91 -7.22 1.40
C GLY A 194 -46.26 -7.02 -0.09
N ILE A 195 -46.30 -5.77 -0.55
CA ILE A 195 -46.56 -5.45 -1.97
C ILE A 195 -45.42 -5.95 -2.84
N THR A 196 -44.20 -5.77 -2.40
CA THR A 196 -42.97 -6.21 -3.08
C THR A 196 -42.00 -6.80 -2.06
N ALA A 197 -40.99 -7.54 -2.55
CA ALA A 197 -39.91 -8.09 -1.71
C ALA A 197 -38.52 -7.81 -2.27
N GLY A 198 -38.41 -6.97 -3.33
CA GLY A 198 -37.16 -6.75 -4.05
C GLY A 198 -36.80 -7.88 -5.03
N LEU A 199 -35.61 -7.83 -5.59
CA LEU A 199 -35.07 -8.85 -6.51
C LEU A 199 -34.35 -9.96 -5.74
N THR A 200 -33.63 -9.60 -4.67
CA THR A 200 -32.96 -10.51 -3.74
C THR A 200 -33.23 -10.07 -2.30
N ALA A 201 -32.68 -10.78 -1.32
CA ALA A 201 -32.83 -10.44 0.09
C ALA A 201 -32.21 -9.07 0.44
N ASP A 202 -31.21 -8.61 -0.33
CA ASP A 202 -30.43 -7.41 -0.08
C ASP A 202 -30.41 -6.40 -1.24
N THR A 203 -31.15 -6.71 -2.32
CA THR A 203 -31.21 -5.87 -3.53
C THR A 203 -32.65 -5.63 -3.92
N PHE A 204 -33.09 -4.36 -3.93
CA PHE A 204 -34.40 -3.97 -4.40
C PHE A 204 -34.46 -3.91 -5.93
N GLY A 205 -33.42 -3.36 -6.59
CA GLY A 205 -33.35 -3.14 -8.02
C GLY A 205 -34.18 -1.93 -8.49
N PRO A 206 -33.98 -0.72 -7.93
CA PRO A 206 -34.86 0.43 -8.22
C PRO A 206 -34.84 0.89 -9.68
N LEU A 207 -33.78 0.54 -10.40
CA LEU A 207 -33.65 0.84 -11.84
C LEU A 207 -34.02 -0.35 -12.75
N ALA A 208 -34.42 -1.47 -12.17
CA ALA A 208 -34.83 -2.64 -12.97
C ALA A 208 -36.21 -2.40 -13.61
N ALA A 209 -36.36 -2.85 -14.85
CA ALA A 209 -37.63 -2.75 -15.54
C ALA A 209 -38.69 -3.69 -14.92
N CYS A 210 -39.87 -3.15 -14.62
CA CYS A 210 -41.03 -3.93 -14.23
C CYS A 210 -41.76 -4.44 -15.48
N ASN A 211 -42.09 -5.75 -15.50
CA ASN A 211 -42.98 -6.28 -16.52
C ASN A 211 -44.46 -6.04 -16.13
N ARG A 212 -45.39 -6.21 -17.12
CA ARG A 212 -46.83 -5.96 -16.90
C ARG A 212 -47.41 -6.83 -15.81
N ALA A 213 -46.97 -8.08 -15.69
CA ALA A 213 -47.44 -9.01 -14.65
C ALA A 213 -47.04 -8.55 -13.24
N GLN A 214 -45.79 -8.09 -13.09
CA GLN A 214 -45.31 -7.50 -11.81
C GLN A 214 -46.14 -6.29 -11.39
N VAL A 215 -46.40 -5.37 -12.34
CA VAL A 215 -47.20 -4.17 -12.05
C VAL A 215 -48.61 -4.54 -11.58
N VAL A 216 -49.29 -5.45 -12.30
CA VAL A 216 -50.63 -5.95 -11.93
C VAL A 216 -50.60 -6.64 -10.54
N THR A 217 -49.56 -7.42 -10.26
CA THR A 217 -49.40 -8.11 -8.97
C THR A 217 -49.24 -7.10 -7.83
N PHE A 218 -48.42 -6.04 -8.05
CA PHE A 218 -48.21 -4.99 -7.04
C PHE A 218 -49.52 -4.23 -6.75
N LEU A 219 -50.26 -3.85 -7.80
CA LEU A 219 -51.55 -3.18 -7.65
C LEU A 219 -52.56 -4.06 -6.91
N TRP A 220 -52.64 -5.35 -7.24
CA TRP A 220 -53.52 -6.29 -6.54
C TRP A 220 -53.17 -6.44 -5.07
N ARG A 221 -51.89 -6.59 -4.73
CA ARG A 221 -51.47 -6.66 -3.31
C ARG A 221 -51.69 -5.35 -2.56
N ALA A 222 -51.54 -4.20 -3.23
CA ALA A 222 -51.78 -2.90 -2.64
C ALA A 222 -53.26 -2.61 -2.37
N ALA A 223 -54.18 -3.27 -3.12
CA ALA A 223 -55.63 -3.11 -2.95
C ALA A 223 -56.20 -4.04 -1.85
N GLY A 224 -55.48 -5.00 -1.31
CA GLY A 224 -55.87 -5.94 -0.26
C GLY A 224 -56.41 -7.23 -0.86
#